data_bd3d191d71fabe8ddc03a5fa3eb6a477
#
_entry.id   bd3d191d71fabe8ddc03a5fa3eb6a477
#
_cell.length_a   1.000
_cell.length_b   1.000
_cell.length_c   1.000
_cell.angle_alpha   90.00
_cell.angle_beta   90.00
_cell.angle_gamma   90.00
#
_symmetry.space_group_name_H-M   'P 1'
#
loop_
_entity.id
_entity.type
_entity.pdbx_description
1 polymer ?
#
loop_
_entity_poly.entity_id
_entity_poly.type
_entity_poly.pdbx_seq_one_letter_code
_entity_poly.pdbx_strand_id
1 'polypeptide(L)'
;QCRRQRQMCIRDSPYVAQQIGSIVRSSGRLMKSADGERKFRTKGLLQHVQGMGVPLESHNMSQVSMNLQNYRVTNLHHAYDTIESLCKNMGSSTKGSELVGLVPLEAMIAAGQWYGGNDQSDEECIETAIKHLGLDSISPFNPNERIIEWALKEGSQ
;
A
#
# COMPACT_ATOMS: atom_id res chain seq x y z
N GLN A 1 -2.48 15.06 11.50
CA GLN A 1 -2.82 13.83 10.77
C GLN A 1 -1.70 13.53 9.76
N CYS A 2 -0.87 12.54 10.05
CA CYS A 2 0.09 12.04 9.06
C CYS A 2 -0.68 11.35 7.93
N ARG A 3 -0.83 12.02 6.82
CA ARG A 3 -1.31 11.39 5.58
C ARG A 3 -0.22 10.50 5.06
N ARG A 4 -0.44 9.19 5.12
CA ARG A 4 0.53 8.22 4.64
C ARG A 4 0.19 7.82 3.23
N GLN A 5 1.09 8.15 2.32
CA GLN A 5 0.99 7.69 0.95
C GLN A 5 1.83 6.43 0.79
N ARG A 6 1.23 5.43 0.20
CA ARG A 6 1.89 4.22 -0.22
C ARG A 6 1.73 4.06 -1.72
N GLN A 7 2.82 3.75 -2.38
CA GLN A 7 2.85 3.56 -3.81
C GLN A 7 3.28 2.13 -4.12
N MET A 8 2.47 1.41 -4.89
CA MET A 8 2.81 0.10 -5.42
C MET A 8 3.06 0.19 -6.92
N CYS A 9 4.22 -0.28 -7.33
CA CYS A 9 4.60 -0.29 -8.73
C CYS A 9 4.12 -1.57 -9.41
N ILE A 10 3.40 -1.40 -10.50
CA ILE A 10 2.80 -2.46 -11.31
C ILE A 10 3.46 -2.44 -12.69
N ARG A 11 3.85 -3.60 -13.18
CA ARG A 11 4.39 -3.74 -14.54
C ARG A 11 3.34 -3.47 -15.60
N ASP A 12 3.72 -2.68 -16.59
CA ASP A 12 3.20 -2.62 -17.96
C ASP A 12 1.82 -2.07 -18.23
N SER A 13 0.99 -1.66 -17.24
CA SER A 13 -0.35 -1.19 -17.62
C SER A 13 -0.92 -0.10 -16.72
N PRO A 14 -1.01 1.15 -17.22
CA PRO A 14 -1.77 2.22 -16.55
C PRO A 14 -3.22 1.83 -16.30
N TYR A 15 -3.82 1.06 -17.20
CA TYR A 15 -5.18 0.58 -17.06
C TYR A 15 -5.36 -0.32 -15.83
N VAL A 16 -4.47 -1.30 -15.64
CA VAL A 16 -4.51 -2.19 -14.46
C VAL A 16 -4.38 -1.38 -13.16
N ALA A 17 -3.45 -0.45 -13.09
CA ALA A 17 -3.26 0.41 -11.92
C ALA A 17 -4.51 1.26 -11.62
N GLN A 18 -5.13 1.85 -12.65
CA GLN A 18 -6.37 2.63 -12.52
C GLN A 18 -7.53 1.78 -12.03
N GLN A 19 -7.70 0.58 -12.58
CA GLN A 19 -8.74 -0.35 -12.15
C GLN A 19 -8.54 -0.75 -10.69
N ILE A 20 -7.34 -1.16 -10.30
CA ILE A 20 -7.02 -1.55 -8.93
C ILE A 20 -7.24 -0.38 -7.97
N GLY A 21 -6.76 0.82 -8.29
CA GLY A 21 -6.97 2.01 -7.46
C GLY A 21 -8.46 2.29 -7.19
N SER A 22 -9.30 2.14 -8.21
CA SER A 22 -10.75 2.34 -8.07
C SER A 22 -11.46 1.21 -7.30
N ILE A 23 -10.94 -0.01 -7.36
CA ILE A 23 -11.50 -1.17 -6.66
C ILE A 23 -11.17 -1.11 -5.17
N VAL A 24 -9.93 -0.75 -4.80
CA VAL A 24 -9.47 -0.80 -3.41
C VAL A 24 -9.88 0.41 -2.57
N ARG A 25 -9.98 1.59 -3.17
CA ARG A 25 -10.33 2.82 -2.42
C ARG A 25 -11.71 2.71 -1.76
N SER A 26 -11.84 3.24 -0.56
CA SER A 26 -13.08 3.16 0.24
C SER A 26 -14.29 3.73 -0.47
N SER A 27 -14.12 4.80 -1.24
CA SER A 27 -15.19 5.43 -2.02
C SER A 27 -15.70 4.56 -3.18
N GLY A 28 -14.95 3.51 -3.54
CA GLY A 28 -15.32 2.60 -4.62
C GLY A 28 -15.37 3.25 -5.99
N ARG A 29 -16.20 2.72 -6.86
CA ARG A 29 -16.35 3.18 -8.23
C ARG A 29 -17.81 3.29 -8.66
N LEU A 30 -18.05 4.19 -9.60
CA LEU A 30 -19.35 4.35 -10.20
C LEU A 30 -19.55 3.29 -11.30
N MET A 31 -20.62 2.52 -11.17
CA MET A 31 -20.99 1.49 -12.13
C MET A 31 -22.30 1.90 -12.84
N LYS A 32 -22.48 1.38 -14.04
CA LYS A 32 -23.74 1.50 -14.76
C LYS A 32 -24.47 0.15 -14.75
N SER A 33 -25.80 0.18 -14.68
CA SER A 33 -26.60 -1.02 -14.89
C SER A 33 -26.41 -1.59 -16.30
N ALA A 34 -26.77 -2.85 -16.50
CA ALA A 34 -26.60 -3.53 -17.79
C ALA A 34 -27.32 -2.81 -18.94
N ASP A 35 -28.46 -2.15 -18.66
CA ASP A 35 -29.24 -1.32 -19.61
C ASP A 35 -28.67 0.10 -19.79
N GLY A 36 -27.68 0.49 -18.96
CA GLY A 36 -27.07 1.82 -18.98
C GLY A 36 -27.90 2.95 -18.37
N GLU A 37 -29.12 2.67 -17.92
CA GLU A 37 -30.04 3.72 -17.43
C GLU A 37 -29.78 4.16 -16.00
N ARG A 38 -29.24 3.28 -15.18
CA ARG A 38 -28.98 3.56 -13.78
C ARG A 38 -27.49 3.59 -13.46
N LYS A 39 -27.08 4.55 -12.65
CA LYS A 39 -25.74 4.63 -12.10
C LYS A 39 -25.82 4.30 -10.61
N PHE A 40 -24.91 3.45 -10.16
CA PHE A 40 -24.76 3.13 -8.73
C PHE A 40 -23.29 3.07 -8.35
N ARG A 41 -23.02 3.27 -7.08
CA ARG A 41 -21.65 3.24 -6.57
C ARG A 41 -21.44 1.95 -5.80
N THR A 42 -20.39 1.20 -6.17
CA THR A 42 -19.93 0.03 -5.42
C THR A 42 -18.95 0.49 -4.34
N LYS A 43 -19.01 -0.14 -3.16
CA LYS A 43 -18.00 0.07 -2.13
C LYS A 43 -16.65 -0.49 -2.56
N GLY A 44 -15.56 0.15 -2.12
CA GLY A 44 -14.22 -0.38 -2.30
C GLY A 44 -13.94 -1.58 -1.38
N LEU A 45 -12.91 -2.35 -1.71
CA LEU A 45 -12.50 -3.52 -0.95
C LEU A 45 -11.87 -3.15 0.40
N LEU A 46 -11.22 -1.99 0.51
CA LEU A 46 -10.53 -1.56 1.71
C LEU A 46 -11.28 -0.40 2.36
N GLN A 47 -11.33 -0.41 3.70
CA GLN A 47 -11.90 0.66 4.49
C GLN A 47 -10.85 1.70 4.85
N HIS A 48 -11.25 2.96 4.93
CA HIS A 48 -10.37 4.08 5.29
C HIS A 48 -9.13 4.21 4.40
N VAL A 49 -9.31 4.01 3.10
CA VAL A 49 -8.26 4.13 2.09
C VAL A 49 -8.72 5.05 0.97
N GLN A 50 -7.90 6.02 0.65
CA GLN A 50 -7.97 6.75 -0.60
C GLN A 50 -6.99 6.12 -1.58
N GLY A 51 -7.36 5.97 -2.84
CA GLY A 51 -6.52 5.34 -3.83
C GLY A 51 -6.77 5.81 -5.25
N MET A 52 -5.70 5.81 -6.04
CA MET A 52 -5.74 6.10 -7.47
C MET A 52 -4.61 5.39 -8.21
N GLY A 53 -4.85 5.02 -9.47
CA GLY A 53 -3.80 4.55 -10.36
C GLY A 53 -3.14 5.71 -11.09
N VAL A 54 -1.83 5.73 -11.15
CA VAL A 54 -1.03 6.78 -11.80
C VAL A 54 0.03 6.14 -12.70
N PRO A 55 0.17 6.58 -13.97
CA PRO A 55 1.28 6.12 -14.81
C PRO A 55 2.61 6.74 -14.34
N LEU A 56 3.68 5.95 -14.38
CA LEU A 56 5.04 6.42 -14.18
C LEU A 56 5.77 6.39 -15.54
N GLU A 57 5.83 7.54 -16.19
CA GLU A 57 6.38 7.66 -17.53
C GLU A 57 7.87 7.28 -17.63
N SER A 58 8.64 7.50 -16.57
CA SER A 58 10.09 7.32 -16.58
C SER A 58 10.58 5.86 -16.50
N HIS A 59 9.71 4.89 -16.18
CA HIS A 59 10.11 3.52 -15.89
C HIS A 59 9.26 2.44 -16.55
N ASN A 60 8.39 2.77 -17.49
CA ASN A 60 7.39 1.86 -18.08
C ASN A 60 6.59 1.09 -17.01
N MET A 61 6.27 1.76 -15.90
CA MET A 61 5.54 1.22 -14.78
C MET A 61 4.35 2.10 -14.47
N SER A 62 3.41 1.53 -13.75
CA SER A 62 2.28 2.26 -13.18
C SER A 62 2.26 2.08 -11.68
N GLN A 63 1.70 3.02 -10.98
CA GLN A 63 1.58 2.99 -9.52
C GLN A 63 0.14 2.97 -9.10
N VAL A 64 -0.16 2.20 -8.04
CA VAL A 64 -1.34 2.43 -7.23
C VAL A 64 -0.91 3.25 -6.03
N SER A 65 -1.28 4.52 -6.03
CA SER A 65 -1.02 5.45 -4.93
C SER A 65 -2.17 5.37 -3.93
N MET A 66 -1.84 5.16 -2.66
CA MET A 66 -2.82 5.03 -1.59
C MET A 66 -2.49 5.91 -0.41
N ASN A 67 -3.54 6.43 0.20
CA ASN A 67 -3.47 7.11 1.48
C ASN A 67 -4.23 6.26 2.52
N LEU A 68 -3.50 5.65 3.44
CA LEU A 68 -4.08 4.86 4.52
C LEU A 68 -4.51 5.81 5.65
N GLN A 69 -5.80 6.09 5.73
CA GLN A 69 -6.36 7.05 6.68
C GLN A 69 -6.41 6.51 8.10
N ASN A 70 -6.59 5.20 8.24
CA ASN A 70 -6.60 4.52 9.52
C ASN A 70 -5.92 3.15 9.42
N TYR A 71 -4.64 3.10 9.76
CA TYR A 71 -3.83 1.87 9.67
C TYR A 71 -4.28 0.78 10.66
N ARG A 72 -5.02 1.12 11.70
CA ARG A 72 -5.59 0.14 12.64
C ARG A 72 -6.73 -0.66 12.02
N VAL A 73 -7.40 -0.11 11.01
CA VAL A 73 -8.44 -0.79 10.23
C VAL A 73 -7.84 -1.45 8.97
N THR A 74 -7.11 -0.68 8.19
CA THR A 74 -6.42 -1.16 6.99
C THR A 74 -4.95 -0.80 7.10
N ASN A 75 -4.12 -1.77 7.44
CA ASN A 75 -2.69 -1.59 7.57
C ASN A 75 -1.95 -1.86 6.24
N LEU A 76 -0.64 -1.68 6.25
CA LEU A 76 0.27 -1.85 5.11
C LEU A 76 0.13 -3.21 4.44
N HIS A 77 0.12 -4.29 5.22
CA HIS A 77 0.03 -5.66 4.70
C HIS A 77 -1.33 -5.97 4.08
N HIS A 78 -2.43 -5.47 4.64
CA HIS A 78 -3.76 -5.62 4.05
C HIS A 78 -3.83 -4.97 2.66
N ALA A 79 -3.35 -3.75 2.56
CA ALA A 79 -3.32 -3.03 1.29
C ALA A 79 -2.41 -3.72 0.26
N TYR A 80 -1.23 -4.12 0.67
CA TYR A 80 -0.26 -4.79 -0.19
C TYR A 80 -0.80 -6.11 -0.74
N ASP A 81 -1.26 -7.00 0.13
CA ASP A 81 -1.73 -8.32 -0.26
C ASP A 81 -2.96 -8.23 -1.16
N THR A 82 -3.87 -7.30 -0.88
CA THR A 82 -5.05 -7.05 -1.72
C THR A 82 -4.65 -6.62 -3.13
N ILE A 83 -3.74 -5.66 -3.25
CA ILE A 83 -3.29 -5.18 -4.56
C ILE A 83 -2.50 -6.24 -5.31
N GLU A 84 -1.64 -6.99 -4.62
CA GLU A 84 -0.89 -8.08 -5.23
C GLU A 84 -1.82 -9.15 -5.80
N SER A 85 -2.85 -9.54 -5.06
CA SER A 85 -3.85 -10.52 -5.51
C SER A 85 -4.63 -10.02 -6.72
N LEU A 86 -5.07 -8.76 -6.71
CA LEU A 86 -5.78 -8.15 -7.84
C LEU A 86 -4.89 -8.06 -9.08
N CYS A 87 -3.63 -7.72 -8.89
CA CYS A 87 -2.64 -7.68 -9.96
C CYS A 87 -2.48 -9.03 -10.65
N LYS A 88 -2.31 -10.08 -9.86
CA LYS A 88 -2.21 -11.45 -10.37
C LYS A 88 -3.46 -11.87 -11.12
N ASN A 89 -4.65 -11.56 -10.60
CA ASN A 89 -5.92 -11.86 -11.25
C ASN A 89 -6.09 -11.13 -12.59
N MET A 90 -5.46 -9.99 -12.76
CA MET A 90 -5.47 -9.21 -14.00
C MET A 90 -4.30 -9.54 -14.94
N GLY A 91 -3.54 -10.61 -14.66
CA GLY A 91 -2.42 -11.04 -15.48
C GLY A 91 -1.19 -10.14 -15.39
N SER A 92 -1.07 -9.33 -14.33
CA SER A 92 0.07 -8.46 -14.10
C SER A 92 0.84 -8.86 -12.85
N SER A 93 1.90 -8.14 -12.52
CA SER A 93 2.71 -8.39 -11.33
C SER A 93 3.12 -7.09 -10.66
N THR A 94 3.30 -7.15 -9.35
CA THR A 94 3.86 -6.05 -8.56
C THR A 94 5.39 -6.13 -8.58
N LYS A 95 6.04 -4.98 -8.62
CA LYS A 95 7.52 -4.90 -8.55
C LYS A 95 8.02 -4.57 -7.14
N GLY A 96 7.19 -3.96 -6.34
CA GLY A 96 7.53 -3.55 -4.99
C GLY A 96 6.65 -2.42 -4.54
N SER A 97 6.96 -1.85 -3.40
CA SER A 97 6.24 -0.71 -2.87
C SER A 97 7.18 0.33 -2.29
N GLU A 98 6.70 1.55 -2.24
CA GLU A 98 7.39 2.66 -1.63
C GLU A 98 6.50 3.30 -0.58
N LEU A 99 7.08 3.59 0.58
CA LEU A 99 6.41 4.34 1.63
C LEU A 99 6.83 5.80 1.55
N VAL A 100 5.87 6.67 1.34
CA VAL A 100 6.12 8.12 1.32
C VAL A 100 5.82 8.69 2.71
N GLY A 101 6.80 9.39 3.29
CA GLY A 101 6.70 9.96 4.62
C GLY A 101 7.08 8.99 5.73
N LEU A 102 6.49 9.19 6.90
CA LEU A 102 6.80 8.45 8.12
C LEU A 102 5.72 7.42 8.44
N VAL A 103 6.10 6.36 9.15
CA VAL A 103 5.21 5.29 9.56
C VAL A 103 5.34 5.02 11.06
N PRO A 104 4.25 4.73 11.81
CA PRO A 104 4.37 4.31 13.20
C PRO A 104 5.00 2.94 13.32
N LEU A 105 5.74 2.74 14.40
CA LEU A 105 6.31 1.45 14.76
C LEU A 105 5.24 0.36 14.85
N GLU A 106 4.10 0.64 15.48
CA GLU A 106 2.97 -0.28 15.62
C GLU A 106 2.51 -0.84 14.27
N ALA A 107 2.42 0.00 13.24
CA ALA A 107 2.01 -0.43 11.91
C ALA A 107 3.01 -1.38 11.26
N MET A 108 4.29 -1.09 11.41
CA MET A 108 5.37 -1.96 10.90
C MET A 108 5.46 -3.28 11.64
N ILE A 109 5.34 -3.28 12.97
CA ILE A 109 5.33 -4.51 13.77
C ILE A 109 4.16 -5.40 13.38
N ALA A 110 2.96 -4.85 13.26
CA ALA A 110 1.78 -5.61 12.85
C ALA A 110 1.96 -6.25 11.48
N ALA A 111 2.54 -5.55 10.52
CA ALA A 111 2.87 -6.10 9.21
C ALA A 111 3.92 -7.22 9.31
N GLY A 112 4.96 -7.04 10.10
CA GLY A 112 5.98 -8.05 10.34
C GLY A 112 5.42 -9.33 10.98
N GLN A 113 4.54 -9.18 11.96
CA GLN A 113 3.86 -10.31 12.61
C GLN A 113 2.94 -11.06 11.65
N TRP A 114 2.27 -10.35 10.76
CA TRP A 114 1.43 -10.95 9.74
C TRP A 114 2.20 -11.90 8.83
N TYR A 115 3.39 -11.51 8.42
CA TYR A 115 4.22 -12.31 7.51
C TYR A 115 5.11 -13.34 8.21
N GLY A 116 5.61 -13.04 9.40
CA GLY A 116 6.63 -13.83 10.08
C GLY A 116 6.22 -14.46 11.41
N GLY A 117 4.99 -14.21 11.88
CA GLY A 117 4.49 -14.73 13.16
C GLY A 117 4.80 -13.82 14.36
N ASN A 118 4.30 -14.22 15.52
CA ASN A 118 4.32 -13.40 16.73
C ASN A 118 5.59 -13.60 17.61
N ASP A 119 6.45 -14.56 17.25
CA ASP A 119 7.62 -14.92 18.05
C ASP A 119 8.89 -14.14 17.67
N GLN A 120 8.72 -13.03 16.96
CA GLN A 120 9.81 -12.18 16.50
C GLN A 120 10.03 -10.99 17.44
N SER A 121 11.29 -10.54 17.56
CA SER A 121 11.60 -9.24 18.18
C SER A 121 11.06 -8.09 17.29
N ASP A 122 11.00 -6.89 17.84
CA ASP A 122 10.58 -5.71 17.09
C ASP A 122 11.47 -5.49 15.86
N GLU A 123 12.78 -5.63 15.99
CA GLU A 123 13.73 -5.50 14.89
C GLU A 123 13.50 -6.55 13.81
N GLU A 124 13.25 -7.80 14.19
CA GLU A 124 12.94 -8.88 13.26
C GLU A 124 11.62 -8.64 12.54
N CYS A 125 10.60 -8.14 13.25
CA CYS A 125 9.32 -7.74 12.64
C CYS A 125 9.53 -6.66 11.58
N ILE A 126 10.34 -5.66 11.86
CA ILE A 126 10.64 -4.57 10.92
C ILE A 126 11.35 -5.10 9.68
N GLU A 127 12.36 -5.94 9.83
CA GLU A 127 13.07 -6.56 8.70
C GLU A 127 12.13 -7.41 7.85
N THR A 128 11.28 -8.21 8.49
CA THR A 128 10.28 -9.03 7.81
C THR A 128 9.29 -8.17 7.02
N ALA A 129 8.80 -7.09 7.62
CA ALA A 129 7.89 -6.17 6.95
C ALA A 129 8.53 -5.49 5.74
N ILE A 130 9.75 -4.99 5.87
CA ILE A 130 10.49 -4.36 4.76
C ILE A 130 10.64 -5.34 3.59
N LYS A 131 11.03 -6.56 3.87
CA LYS A 131 11.25 -7.60 2.87
C LYS A 131 9.97 -7.99 2.14
N HIS A 132 8.92 -8.34 2.88
CA HIS A 132 7.66 -8.82 2.28
C HIS A 132 6.87 -7.72 1.60
N LEU A 133 6.94 -6.49 2.09
CA LEU A 133 6.31 -5.34 1.47
C LEU A 133 7.12 -4.75 0.31
N GLY A 134 8.36 -5.20 0.12
CA GLY A 134 9.25 -4.68 -0.91
C GLY A 134 9.53 -3.19 -0.75
N LEU A 135 9.69 -2.70 0.48
CA LEU A 135 9.83 -1.26 0.77
C LEU A 135 11.15 -0.67 0.29
N ASP A 136 12.17 -1.47 0.07
CA ASP A 136 13.47 -1.07 -0.44
C ASP A 136 13.71 -1.48 -1.91
N SER A 137 12.69 -1.98 -2.59
CA SER A 137 12.80 -2.46 -3.98
C SER A 137 12.96 -1.33 -5.00
N ILE A 138 12.49 -0.13 -4.68
CA ILE A 138 12.50 1.03 -5.59
C ILE A 138 13.52 2.05 -5.13
N SER A 139 13.55 2.34 -3.84
CA SER A 139 14.50 3.24 -3.20
C SER A 139 14.89 2.70 -1.82
N PRO A 140 16.08 3.03 -1.29
CA PRO A 140 16.50 2.56 0.03
C PRO A 140 15.51 2.97 1.12
N PHE A 141 15.20 2.05 2.02
CA PHE A 141 14.35 2.29 3.18
C PHE A 141 15.18 2.18 4.46
N ASN A 142 15.39 3.30 5.14
CA ASN A 142 16.07 3.33 6.43
C ASN A 142 15.03 3.39 7.56
N PRO A 143 14.85 2.31 8.34
CA PRO A 143 13.84 2.29 9.40
C PRO A 143 14.07 3.36 10.48
N ASN A 144 15.32 3.71 10.77
CA ASN A 144 15.63 4.74 11.78
C ASN A 144 15.19 6.15 11.37
N GLU A 145 15.09 6.41 10.08
CA GLU A 145 14.62 7.69 9.54
C GLU A 145 13.12 7.70 9.24
N ARG A 146 12.54 6.53 8.99
CA ARG A 146 11.18 6.40 8.45
C ARG A 146 10.16 5.94 9.50
N ILE A 147 10.58 5.27 10.56
CA ILE A 147 9.72 4.90 11.67
C ILE A 147 9.72 6.03 12.68
N ILE A 148 8.53 6.57 12.99
CA ILE A 148 8.36 7.79 13.81
C ILE A 148 9.10 7.66 15.14
N GLU A 149 8.87 6.59 15.89
CA GLU A 149 9.42 6.39 17.23
C GLU A 149 10.94 6.21 17.22
N TRP A 150 11.48 5.61 16.17
CA TRP A 150 12.93 5.43 16.02
C TRP A 150 13.62 6.71 15.54
N ALA A 151 12.99 7.45 14.63
CA ALA A 151 13.50 8.75 14.19
C ALA A 151 13.55 9.77 15.34
N LEU A 152 12.57 9.74 16.24
CA LEU A 152 12.56 10.59 17.43
C LEU A 152 13.67 10.25 18.42
N LYS A 153 14.04 8.97 18.58
CA LYS A 153 15.16 8.55 19.42
C LYS A 153 16.50 9.05 18.90
N GLU A 154 16.73 9.02 17.60
CA GLU A 154 17.96 9.54 17.00
C GLU A 154 18.05 11.07 17.09
N GLY A 155 16.94 11.79 16.97
CA GLY A 155 16.90 13.25 17.07
C GLY A 155 17.08 13.79 18.49
N SER A 156 17.05 12.94 19.53
CA SER A 156 17.21 13.33 20.93
C SER A 156 18.60 13.08 21.52
N GLN A 157 19.58 12.67 20.70
CA GLN A 157 20.98 12.50 21.09
C GLN A 157 21.81 13.72 20.80
#